data_89a49f2b1541187d726f09ce22c6b0e1
#
_entry.id   89a49f2b1541187d726f09ce22c6b0e1
#
_cell.length_a   1.000
_cell.length_b   1.000
_cell.length_c   1.000
_cell.angle_alpha   90.00
_cell.angle_beta   90.00
_cell.angle_gamma   90.00
#
_symmetry.space_group_name_H-M   'P 1'
#
loop_
_entity.id
_entity.type
_entity.pdbx_description
1 polymer ?
#
loop_
_entity_poly.entity_id
_entity_poly.type
_entity_poly.pdbx_seq_one_letter_code
_entity_poly.pdbx_strand_id
1 'polypeptide(L)'
;MPRPSARKRPRSVASPPPPAPAATPEPTPSPAPPETPARKPRNTVRTKAPLSRRFLALAGNIGAGKTTAAKMLSQSFGFELFDEPVIDNRFLRDYYTDMKRWSFTLQLEFLIRRVEHHELIHSVRKSCVQDRTLYEDPEIFAKYLHGLGHLTDSELDLYYEYFQRLSRNIVRPDKVICFEVGSVDILLDRIRTRGREEEKGIGRDFLRGLNGYYTSFPQVLQEKYGVDCLVLDVSQQDIRRGRGREEFLDRVSSFLA
;
A
#
# COMPACT_ATOMS: atom_id res chain seq x y z
N MET A 1 44.67 -5.92 -55.95
CA MET A 1 44.12 -6.05 -54.61
C MET A 1 43.23 -7.25 -54.58
N PRO A 2 43.52 -8.32 -53.84
CA PRO A 2 42.71 -9.55 -53.79
C PRO A 2 41.56 -9.42 -52.79
N ARG A 3 40.41 -10.04 -53.14
CA ARG A 3 39.17 -10.14 -52.30
C ARG A 3 39.37 -11.05 -51.12
N PRO A 4 38.76 -10.75 -49.94
CA PRO A 4 38.84 -11.66 -48.81
C PRO A 4 37.88 -12.85 -48.92
N SER A 5 38.41 -14.01 -48.60
CA SER A 5 37.82 -15.33 -48.55
C SER A 5 36.69 -15.48 -47.56
N ALA A 6 35.60 -16.12 -47.97
CA ALA A 6 34.45 -16.45 -47.13
C ALA A 6 34.79 -17.54 -46.10
N ARG A 7 34.66 -17.23 -44.82
CA ARG A 7 34.74 -18.21 -43.72
C ARG A 7 33.44 -19.03 -43.66
N LYS A 8 33.55 -20.33 -43.79
CA LYS A 8 32.50 -21.33 -43.57
C LYS A 8 32.12 -21.38 -42.11
N ARG A 9 30.81 -21.28 -41.81
CA ARG A 9 30.24 -21.53 -40.46
C ARG A 9 30.26 -23.03 -40.15
N PRO A 10 30.51 -23.46 -38.92
CA PRO A 10 30.41 -24.86 -38.51
C PRO A 10 28.93 -25.28 -38.41
N ARG A 11 28.64 -26.52 -38.84
CA ARG A 11 27.32 -27.16 -38.72
C ARG A 11 26.99 -27.42 -37.25
N SER A 12 25.79 -27.00 -36.81
CA SER A 12 25.22 -27.37 -35.53
C SER A 12 24.85 -28.85 -35.53
N VAL A 13 25.36 -29.59 -34.57
CA VAL A 13 24.97 -30.97 -34.27
C VAL A 13 23.70 -30.91 -33.44
N ALA A 14 22.62 -31.51 -33.93
CA ALA A 14 21.36 -31.62 -33.20
C ALA A 14 21.47 -32.65 -32.09
N SER A 15 21.04 -32.23 -30.87
CA SER A 15 20.93 -33.11 -29.72
C SER A 15 19.78 -34.11 -29.87
N PRO A 16 19.91 -35.34 -29.36
CA PRO A 16 18.85 -36.34 -29.42
C PRO A 16 17.65 -35.99 -28.52
N PRO A 17 16.43 -36.45 -28.87
CA PRO A 17 15.23 -36.19 -28.10
C PRO A 17 15.26 -36.95 -26.74
N PRO A 18 14.56 -36.41 -25.71
CA PRO A 18 14.46 -37.05 -24.40
C PRO A 18 13.62 -38.34 -24.46
N PRO A 19 13.88 -39.30 -23.53
CA PRO A 19 13.11 -40.54 -23.48
C PRO A 19 11.68 -40.30 -22.98
N ALA A 20 10.76 -41.14 -23.46
CA ALA A 20 9.34 -41.13 -23.13
C ALA A 20 9.11 -41.44 -21.61
N PRO A 21 8.08 -40.86 -20.98
CA PRO A 21 7.78 -41.13 -19.59
C PRO A 21 7.22 -42.53 -19.37
N ALA A 22 7.70 -43.18 -18.30
CA ALA A 22 7.24 -44.52 -17.88
C ALA A 22 5.78 -44.47 -17.40
N ALA A 23 5.01 -45.51 -17.76
CA ALA A 23 3.62 -45.67 -17.38
C ALA A 23 3.45 -45.79 -15.85
N THR A 24 2.54 -44.99 -15.27
CA THR A 24 2.14 -45.03 -13.87
C THR A 24 1.17 -46.21 -13.64
N PRO A 25 1.31 -47.03 -12.59
CA PRO A 25 0.36 -48.09 -12.27
C PRO A 25 -0.96 -47.52 -11.69
N GLU A 26 -2.07 -48.14 -12.07
CA GLU A 26 -3.41 -47.80 -11.57
C GLU A 26 -3.55 -48.03 -10.06
N PRO A 27 -4.30 -47.20 -9.32
CA PRO A 27 -4.51 -47.37 -7.88
C PRO A 27 -5.57 -48.45 -7.61
N THR A 28 -5.24 -49.40 -6.75
CA THR A 28 -6.17 -50.40 -6.15
C THR A 28 -7.19 -49.71 -5.26
N PRO A 29 -8.46 -50.16 -5.26
CA PRO A 29 -9.50 -49.59 -4.42
C PRO A 29 -9.30 -49.92 -2.93
N SER A 30 -9.37 -48.88 -2.08
CA SER A 30 -9.30 -48.95 -0.63
C SER A 30 -10.62 -49.38 -0.03
N PRO A 31 -10.67 -50.19 1.05
CA PRO A 31 -11.89 -50.62 1.69
C PRO A 31 -12.62 -49.49 2.44
N ALA A 32 -13.95 -49.54 2.43
CA ALA A 32 -14.82 -48.54 3.06
C ALA A 32 -14.63 -48.46 4.58
N PRO A 33 -14.71 -47.25 5.19
CA PRO A 33 -14.61 -47.08 6.64
C PRO A 33 -15.89 -47.56 7.39
N PRO A 34 -15.77 -48.01 8.66
CA PRO A 34 -16.91 -48.47 9.46
C PRO A 34 -17.86 -47.32 9.88
N GLU A 35 -19.13 -47.60 9.89
CA GLU A 35 -20.19 -46.68 10.32
C GLU A 35 -20.07 -46.28 11.79
N THR A 36 -20.04 -44.97 12.05
CA THR A 36 -20.00 -44.40 13.40
C THR A 36 -21.42 -44.10 13.90
N PRO A 37 -21.78 -44.42 15.16
CA PRO A 37 -23.11 -44.24 15.69
C PRO A 37 -23.48 -42.74 15.86
N ALA A 38 -24.75 -42.42 15.59
CA ALA A 38 -25.34 -41.08 15.63
C ALA A 38 -25.15 -40.38 16.98
N ARG A 39 -24.47 -39.23 16.95
CA ARG A 39 -24.26 -38.35 18.09
C ARG A 39 -25.44 -37.39 18.27
N LYS A 40 -26.03 -37.38 19.50
CA LYS A 40 -27.09 -36.46 19.91
C LYS A 40 -26.70 -34.97 19.71
N PRO A 41 -27.65 -34.08 19.38
CA PRO A 41 -27.36 -32.69 19.12
C PRO A 41 -26.82 -31.97 20.37
N ARG A 42 -25.62 -31.46 20.30
CA ARG A 42 -25.04 -30.55 21.29
C ARG A 42 -25.64 -29.16 21.08
N ASN A 43 -26.12 -28.56 22.16
CA ASN A 43 -26.51 -27.14 22.23
C ASN A 43 -25.45 -26.27 21.58
N THR A 44 -25.74 -25.71 20.42
CA THR A 44 -24.90 -24.72 19.75
C THR A 44 -25.07 -23.38 20.46
N VAL A 45 -24.10 -23.05 21.30
CA VAL A 45 -23.83 -21.65 21.62
C VAL A 45 -23.66 -20.91 20.28
N ARG A 46 -24.52 -19.93 20.02
CA ARG A 46 -24.44 -19.05 18.86
C ARG A 46 -23.07 -18.31 18.92
N THR A 47 -22.03 -18.89 18.36
CA THR A 47 -20.80 -18.18 18.06
C THR A 47 -21.15 -17.14 17.02
N LYS A 48 -20.97 -15.84 17.36
CA LYS A 48 -20.98 -14.76 16.38
C LYS A 48 -20.10 -15.21 15.21
N ALA A 49 -20.65 -15.09 13.98
CA ALA A 49 -19.87 -15.33 12.78
C ALA A 49 -18.52 -14.60 12.92
N PRO A 50 -17.38 -15.23 12.57
CA PRO A 50 -16.11 -14.55 12.64
C PRO A 50 -16.23 -13.26 11.80
N LEU A 51 -15.92 -12.12 12.42
CA LEU A 51 -15.89 -10.83 11.75
C LEU A 51 -15.02 -11.02 10.49
N SER A 52 -15.59 -10.73 9.33
CA SER A 52 -14.86 -10.81 8.07
C SER A 52 -13.59 -9.98 8.22
N ARG A 53 -12.46 -10.54 7.77
CA ARG A 53 -11.18 -9.82 7.75
C ARG A 53 -11.38 -8.44 7.10
N ARG A 54 -10.83 -7.40 7.72
CA ARG A 54 -10.89 -6.02 7.24
C ARG A 54 -9.48 -5.53 6.89
N PHE A 55 -9.35 -4.83 5.79
CA PHE A 55 -8.15 -4.10 5.44
C PHE A 55 -8.46 -2.61 5.38
N LEU A 56 -7.99 -1.87 6.38
CA LEU A 56 -8.14 -0.43 6.52
C LEU A 56 -6.84 0.27 6.12
N ALA A 57 -6.92 1.32 5.31
CA ALA A 57 -5.77 2.16 5.02
C ALA A 57 -6.01 3.60 5.47
N LEU A 58 -4.93 4.30 5.79
CA LEU A 58 -4.96 5.70 6.22
C LEU A 58 -4.33 6.57 5.14
N ALA A 59 -4.98 7.67 4.80
CA ALA A 59 -4.50 8.67 3.86
C ALA A 59 -4.42 10.05 4.51
N GLY A 60 -3.52 10.89 4.05
CA GLY A 60 -3.38 12.27 4.55
C GLY A 60 -1.96 12.81 4.37
N ASN A 61 -1.83 14.11 4.42
CA ASN A 61 -0.57 14.82 4.19
C ASN A 61 0.54 14.43 5.19
N ILE A 62 1.78 14.78 4.88
CA ILE A 62 2.92 14.63 5.78
C ILE A 62 2.63 15.42 7.07
N GLY A 63 2.78 14.79 8.23
CA GLY A 63 2.43 15.43 9.51
C GLY A 63 0.95 15.34 9.89
N ALA A 64 0.06 14.75 9.09
CA ALA A 64 -1.37 14.62 9.41
C ALA A 64 -1.67 13.69 10.60
N GLY A 65 -0.72 12.84 11.02
CA GLY A 65 -0.89 11.97 12.20
C GLY A 65 -1.27 10.53 11.88
N LYS A 66 -1.18 10.10 10.62
CA LYS A 66 -1.50 8.74 10.16
C LYS A 66 -0.84 7.64 10.99
N THR A 67 0.49 7.72 11.17
CA THR A 67 1.27 6.72 11.93
C THR A 67 0.77 6.58 13.37
N THR A 68 0.43 7.69 14.02
CA THR A 68 -0.13 7.68 15.37
C THR A 68 -1.49 6.99 15.40
N ALA A 69 -2.35 7.31 14.45
CA ALA A 69 -3.67 6.71 14.31
C ALA A 69 -3.57 5.22 13.97
N ALA A 70 -2.69 4.82 13.04
CA ALA A 70 -2.48 3.42 12.67
C ALA A 70 -2.09 2.57 13.89
N LYS A 71 -1.12 3.04 14.70
CA LYS A 71 -0.72 2.38 15.95
C LYS A 71 -1.88 2.28 16.95
N MET A 72 -2.65 3.34 17.09
CA MET A 72 -3.80 3.36 18.00
C MET A 72 -4.90 2.40 17.55
N LEU A 73 -5.21 2.34 16.24
CA LEU A 73 -6.20 1.41 15.67
C LEU A 73 -5.73 -0.03 15.81
N SER A 74 -4.44 -0.31 15.54
CA SER A 74 -3.84 -1.62 15.76
C SER A 74 -4.02 -2.08 17.22
N GLN A 75 -3.72 -1.24 18.18
CA GLN A 75 -3.87 -1.54 19.61
C GLN A 75 -5.33 -1.70 20.05
N SER A 76 -6.23 -0.84 19.54
CA SER A 76 -7.62 -0.82 20.00
C SER A 76 -8.50 -1.89 19.35
N PHE A 77 -8.25 -2.23 18.08
CA PHE A 77 -9.03 -3.22 17.33
C PHE A 77 -8.29 -4.55 17.10
N GLY A 78 -7.03 -4.67 17.53
CA GLY A 78 -6.21 -5.87 17.31
C GLY A 78 -5.80 -6.08 15.85
N PHE A 79 -5.74 -5.00 15.06
CA PHE A 79 -5.34 -5.07 13.65
C PHE A 79 -3.82 -5.23 13.53
N GLU A 80 -3.39 -6.01 12.54
CA GLU A 80 -1.99 -6.07 12.14
C GLU A 80 -1.59 -4.73 11.53
N LEU A 81 -0.49 -4.16 12.01
CA LEU A 81 0.00 -2.85 11.58
C LEU A 81 1.01 -2.98 10.44
N PHE A 82 0.79 -2.22 9.38
CA PHE A 82 1.73 -2.02 8.29
C PHE A 82 2.17 -0.56 8.27
N ASP A 83 3.32 -0.29 8.87
CA ASP A 83 3.92 1.05 8.92
C ASP A 83 4.39 1.52 7.54
N GLU A 84 4.42 2.84 7.30
CA GLU A 84 4.99 3.41 6.07
C GLU A 84 6.51 3.15 6.01
N PRO A 85 7.05 2.58 4.91
CA PRO A 85 8.47 2.26 4.77
C PRO A 85 9.32 3.50 4.43
N VAL A 86 9.22 4.56 5.25
CA VAL A 86 9.96 5.83 5.03
C VAL A 86 11.43 5.69 5.40
N ILE A 87 11.73 4.91 6.44
CA ILE A 87 13.07 4.86 7.06
C ILE A 87 14.10 4.17 6.16
N ASP A 88 13.69 3.23 5.34
CA ASP A 88 14.57 2.41 4.50
C ASP A 88 14.64 2.87 3.03
N ASN A 89 14.12 4.07 2.71
CA ASN A 89 14.15 4.55 1.34
C ASN A 89 15.55 5.08 0.99
N ARG A 90 16.24 4.36 0.11
CA ARG A 90 17.63 4.61 -0.31
C ARG A 90 17.85 5.98 -0.95
N PHE A 91 16.81 6.54 -1.56
CA PHE A 91 16.87 7.76 -2.37
C PHE A 91 16.29 8.98 -1.67
N LEU A 92 15.72 8.83 -0.46
CA LEU A 92 15.03 9.92 0.22
C LEU A 92 15.97 11.09 0.55
N ARG A 93 17.19 10.79 0.99
CA ARG A 93 18.21 11.81 1.26
C ARG A 93 18.65 12.55 0.01
N ASP A 94 18.92 11.80 -1.07
CA ASP A 94 19.36 12.36 -2.34
C ASP A 94 18.25 13.21 -2.98
N TYR A 95 16.99 12.76 -2.86
CA TYR A 95 15.83 13.50 -3.31
C TYR A 95 15.75 14.91 -2.69
N TYR A 96 15.95 15.06 -1.39
CA TYR A 96 15.94 16.39 -0.77
C TYR A 96 17.16 17.26 -1.15
N THR A 97 18.21 16.67 -1.70
CA THR A 97 19.35 17.40 -2.23
C THR A 97 19.10 17.91 -3.65
N ASP A 98 18.48 17.10 -4.50
CA ASP A 98 18.10 17.43 -5.88
C ASP A 98 16.78 16.74 -6.24
N MET A 99 15.66 17.42 -5.91
CA MET A 99 14.32 16.89 -6.13
C MET A 99 14.07 16.57 -7.60
N LYS A 100 14.53 17.41 -8.51
CA LYS A 100 14.31 17.21 -9.95
C LYS A 100 14.99 15.94 -10.45
N ARG A 101 16.22 15.69 -10.02
CA ARG A 101 17.00 14.53 -10.42
C ARG A 101 16.42 13.23 -9.87
N TRP A 102 15.93 13.25 -8.63
CA TRP A 102 15.62 12.02 -7.89
C TRP A 102 14.12 11.72 -7.76
N SER A 103 13.21 12.62 -8.19
CA SER A 103 11.78 12.44 -8.04
C SER A 103 11.28 11.14 -8.65
N PHE A 104 11.61 10.83 -9.90
CA PHE A 104 11.16 9.61 -10.56
C PHE A 104 11.67 8.35 -9.87
N THR A 105 12.96 8.31 -9.55
CA THR A 105 13.57 7.18 -8.84
C THR A 105 12.95 6.95 -7.47
N LEU A 106 12.72 8.04 -6.72
CA LEU A 106 12.10 7.98 -5.40
C LEU A 106 10.66 7.46 -5.48
N GLN A 107 9.87 7.95 -6.45
CA GLN A 107 8.47 7.50 -6.62
C GLN A 107 8.39 6.01 -7.01
N LEU A 108 9.31 5.50 -7.83
CA LEU A 108 9.38 4.07 -8.14
C LEU A 108 9.78 3.23 -6.92
N GLU A 109 10.72 3.69 -6.10
CA GLU A 109 11.09 3.00 -4.86
C GLU A 109 9.90 2.91 -3.90
N PHE A 110 9.16 4.01 -3.70
CA PHE A 110 7.95 3.99 -2.89
C PHE A 110 6.89 3.02 -3.44
N LEU A 111 6.67 3.02 -4.74
CA LEU A 111 5.71 2.13 -5.38
C LEU A 111 6.07 0.66 -5.14
N ILE A 112 7.33 0.28 -5.36
CA ILE A 112 7.80 -1.11 -5.14
C ILE A 112 7.61 -1.51 -3.68
N ARG A 113 8.05 -0.70 -2.71
CA ARG A 113 7.90 -1.00 -1.28
C ARG A 113 6.44 -1.13 -0.87
N ARG A 114 5.57 -0.35 -1.45
CA ARG A 114 4.14 -0.39 -1.16
C ARG A 114 3.48 -1.65 -1.74
N VAL A 115 3.90 -2.07 -2.92
CA VAL A 115 3.44 -3.35 -3.51
C VAL A 115 3.90 -4.53 -2.65
N GLU A 116 5.16 -4.57 -2.20
CA GLU A 116 5.66 -5.57 -1.24
C GLU A 116 4.81 -5.62 0.03
N HIS A 117 4.40 -4.46 0.58
CA HIS A 117 3.49 -4.42 1.73
C HIS A 117 2.11 -5.04 1.42
N HIS A 118 1.56 -4.78 0.23
CA HIS A 118 0.28 -5.39 -0.17
C HIS A 118 0.38 -6.91 -0.35
N GLU A 119 1.52 -7.43 -0.80
CA GLU A 119 1.79 -8.87 -0.85
C GLU A 119 1.81 -9.48 0.55
N LEU A 120 2.47 -8.81 1.51
CA LEU A 120 2.44 -9.22 2.92
C LEU A 120 1.02 -9.15 3.50
N ILE A 121 0.28 -8.07 3.26
CA ILE A 121 -1.12 -7.92 3.69
C ILE A 121 -1.97 -9.06 3.12
N HIS A 122 -1.73 -9.49 1.87
CA HIS A 122 -2.45 -10.61 1.27
C HIS A 122 -2.25 -11.91 2.06
N SER A 123 -1.06 -12.15 2.59
CA SER A 123 -0.72 -13.38 3.34
C SER A 123 -1.28 -13.41 4.77
N VAL A 124 -1.62 -12.26 5.35
CA VAL A 124 -2.09 -12.13 6.74
C VAL A 124 -3.58 -12.47 6.84
N ARG A 125 -3.93 -13.32 7.81
CA ARG A 125 -5.34 -13.73 8.07
C ARG A 125 -6.11 -12.75 8.95
N LYS A 126 -5.42 -11.92 9.72
CA LYS A 126 -6.02 -10.90 10.60
C LYS A 126 -6.45 -9.68 9.81
N SER A 127 -7.34 -8.89 10.40
CA SER A 127 -7.61 -7.53 9.92
C SER A 127 -6.34 -6.69 10.00
N CYS A 128 -6.16 -5.79 9.03
CA CYS A 128 -4.94 -5.00 8.90
C CYS A 128 -5.25 -3.50 8.88
N VAL A 129 -4.30 -2.71 9.35
CA VAL A 129 -4.27 -1.26 9.16
C VAL A 129 -2.94 -0.86 8.53
N GLN A 130 -3.01 -0.11 7.42
CA GLN A 130 -1.84 0.37 6.68
C GLN A 130 -1.68 1.88 6.83
N ASP A 131 -0.48 2.32 7.19
CA ASP A 131 -0.10 3.75 7.18
C ASP A 131 0.25 4.14 5.75
N ARG A 132 -0.54 5.02 5.17
CA ARG A 132 -0.55 5.51 3.79
C ARG A 132 -1.07 4.49 2.76
N THR A 133 -1.89 4.96 1.83
CA THR A 133 -2.46 4.15 0.75
C THR A 133 -1.50 4.04 -0.44
N LEU A 134 -1.68 2.99 -1.25
CA LEU A 134 -1.01 2.87 -2.54
C LEU A 134 -1.48 3.97 -3.53
N TYR A 135 -2.70 4.46 -3.37
CA TYR A 135 -3.30 5.42 -4.30
C TYR A 135 -2.77 6.84 -4.16
N GLU A 136 -2.19 7.20 -3.00
CA GLU A 136 -1.57 8.51 -2.78
C GLU A 136 -0.35 8.72 -3.69
N ASP A 137 0.38 7.65 -4.00
CA ASP A 137 1.59 7.75 -4.82
C ASP A 137 1.30 8.29 -6.23
N PRO A 138 0.38 7.69 -7.05
CA PRO A 138 0.03 8.23 -8.36
C PRO A 138 -0.84 9.49 -8.31
N GLU A 139 -1.81 9.56 -7.40
CA GLU A 139 -2.86 10.57 -7.44
C GLU A 139 -2.45 11.89 -6.77
N ILE A 140 -1.49 11.85 -5.88
CA ILE A 140 -1.03 13.01 -5.14
C ILE A 140 0.45 13.30 -5.44
N PHE A 141 1.35 12.39 -5.06
CA PHE A 141 2.79 12.68 -5.12
C PHE A 141 3.31 12.78 -6.55
N ALA A 142 3.06 11.80 -7.41
CA ALA A 142 3.54 11.84 -8.78
C ALA A 142 2.93 13.01 -9.56
N LYS A 143 1.63 13.26 -9.43
CA LYS A 143 0.97 14.42 -10.05
C LYS A 143 1.52 15.75 -9.56
N TYR A 144 1.73 15.88 -8.25
CA TYR A 144 2.25 17.11 -7.68
C TYR A 144 3.69 17.37 -8.14
N LEU A 145 4.55 16.36 -8.11
CA LEU A 145 5.93 16.48 -8.59
C LEU A 145 6.01 16.79 -10.09
N HIS A 146 5.11 16.24 -10.89
CA HIS A 146 4.96 16.59 -12.30
C HIS A 146 4.54 18.06 -12.46
N GLY A 147 3.55 18.52 -11.70
CA GLY A 147 3.11 19.93 -11.70
C GLY A 147 4.20 20.92 -11.29
N LEU A 148 5.20 20.48 -10.50
CA LEU A 148 6.39 21.24 -10.15
C LEU A 148 7.50 21.18 -11.22
N GLY A 149 7.33 20.38 -12.28
CA GLY A 149 8.35 20.14 -13.30
C GLY A 149 9.52 19.25 -12.83
N HIS A 150 9.29 18.47 -11.76
CA HIS A 150 10.26 17.51 -11.24
C HIS A 150 10.12 16.12 -11.89
N LEU A 151 9.01 15.87 -12.58
CA LEU A 151 8.78 14.74 -13.48
C LEU A 151 8.42 15.30 -14.86
N THR A 152 8.96 14.71 -15.89
CA THR A 152 8.56 14.97 -17.28
C THR A 152 7.25 14.21 -17.60
N ASP A 153 6.55 14.59 -18.68
CA ASP A 153 5.37 13.88 -19.17
C ASP A 153 5.67 12.38 -19.38
N SER A 154 6.78 12.06 -20.03
CA SER A 154 7.20 10.68 -20.29
C SER A 154 7.50 9.88 -19.02
N GLU A 155 8.07 10.52 -18.00
CA GLU A 155 8.32 9.87 -16.71
C GLU A 155 7.01 9.62 -15.94
N LEU A 156 6.07 10.56 -15.98
CA LEU A 156 4.76 10.39 -15.37
C LEU A 156 3.97 9.27 -16.06
N ASP A 157 3.95 9.23 -17.40
CA ASP A 157 3.30 8.18 -18.17
C ASP A 157 3.90 6.80 -17.85
N LEU A 158 5.23 6.69 -17.84
CA LEU A 158 5.94 5.48 -17.47
C LEU A 158 5.64 5.06 -16.04
N TYR A 159 5.56 6.01 -15.11
CA TYR A 159 5.17 5.75 -13.73
C TYR A 159 3.76 5.13 -13.63
N TYR A 160 2.79 5.68 -14.39
CA TYR A 160 1.44 5.13 -14.44
C TYR A 160 1.38 3.72 -15.05
N GLU A 161 2.21 3.43 -16.05
CA GLU A 161 2.32 2.06 -16.59
C GLU A 161 2.82 1.09 -15.51
N TYR A 162 3.87 1.44 -14.78
CA TYR A 162 4.37 0.63 -13.65
C TYR A 162 3.30 0.44 -12.58
N PHE A 163 2.65 1.53 -12.17
CA PHE A 163 1.56 1.48 -11.19
C PHE A 163 0.45 0.52 -11.63
N GLN A 164 -0.03 0.64 -12.86
CA GLN A 164 -1.09 -0.22 -13.39
C GLN A 164 -0.68 -1.70 -13.43
N ARG A 165 0.55 -1.99 -13.84
CA ARG A 165 1.05 -3.36 -13.92
C ARG A 165 1.22 -3.99 -12.55
N LEU A 166 1.84 -3.28 -11.63
CA LEU A 166 2.15 -3.77 -10.29
C LEU A 166 0.89 -3.88 -9.41
N SER A 167 -0.09 -2.98 -9.60
CA SER A 167 -1.30 -2.97 -8.78
C SER A 167 -2.42 -3.92 -9.25
N ARG A 168 -2.24 -4.67 -10.35
CA ARG A 168 -3.30 -5.53 -10.92
C ARG A 168 -3.80 -6.60 -9.96
N ASN A 169 -2.92 -7.21 -9.21
CA ASN A 169 -3.19 -8.39 -8.39
C ASN A 169 -3.05 -8.14 -6.89
N ILE A 170 -2.95 -6.88 -6.47
CA ILE A 170 -2.84 -6.55 -5.05
C ILE A 170 -4.21 -6.56 -4.37
N VAL A 171 -4.21 -6.87 -3.07
CA VAL A 171 -5.39 -6.70 -2.22
C VAL A 171 -5.65 -5.21 -2.04
N ARG A 172 -6.88 -4.79 -2.32
CA ARG A 172 -7.31 -3.40 -2.12
C ARG A 172 -7.78 -3.21 -0.68
N PRO A 173 -7.60 -2.01 -0.08
CA PRO A 173 -8.25 -1.72 1.18
C PRO A 173 -9.77 -1.76 1.04
N ASP A 174 -10.44 -2.34 2.03
CA ASP A 174 -11.90 -2.34 2.09
C ASP A 174 -12.42 -0.91 2.31
N LYS A 175 -11.70 -0.14 3.13
CA LYS A 175 -12.06 1.23 3.52
C LYS A 175 -10.81 2.09 3.74
N VAL A 176 -10.94 3.40 3.53
CA VAL A 176 -9.86 4.38 3.75
C VAL A 176 -10.32 5.46 4.73
N ILE A 177 -9.47 5.84 5.66
CA ILE A 177 -9.65 7.05 6.47
C ILE A 177 -8.75 8.14 5.90
N CYS A 178 -9.36 9.23 5.44
CA CYS A 178 -8.68 10.40 4.92
C CYS A 178 -8.58 11.47 5.99
N PHE A 179 -7.35 11.82 6.40
CA PHE A 179 -7.10 12.90 7.34
C PHE A 179 -6.98 14.23 6.63
N GLU A 180 -7.85 15.16 7.00
CA GLU A 180 -7.77 16.56 6.61
C GLU A 180 -7.10 17.37 7.72
N VAL A 181 -6.28 18.34 7.33
CA VAL A 181 -5.67 19.32 8.23
C VAL A 181 -5.82 20.69 7.57
N GLY A 182 -6.64 21.54 8.16
CA GLY A 182 -7.00 22.84 7.62
C GLY A 182 -5.84 23.84 7.54
N SER A 183 -4.79 23.67 8.37
CA SER A 183 -3.64 24.57 8.39
C SER A 183 -2.33 23.84 8.16
N VAL A 184 -1.57 24.32 7.20
CA VAL A 184 -0.21 23.82 6.92
C VAL A 184 0.74 24.07 8.10
N ASP A 185 0.48 25.08 8.93
CA ASP A 185 1.28 25.34 10.14
C ASP A 185 1.21 24.20 11.13
N ILE A 186 0.03 23.61 11.29
CA ILE A 186 -0.16 22.43 12.13
C ILE A 186 0.69 21.25 11.62
N LEU A 187 0.74 21.05 10.31
CA LEU A 187 1.57 20.01 9.70
C LEU A 187 3.06 20.24 9.96
N LEU A 188 3.52 21.48 9.74
CA LEU A 188 4.92 21.88 10.00
C LEU A 188 5.32 21.69 11.46
N ASP A 189 4.47 22.10 12.39
CA ASP A 189 4.75 21.95 13.82
C ASP A 189 4.83 20.48 14.24
N ARG A 190 3.95 19.62 13.68
CA ARG A 190 3.99 18.18 13.93
C ARG A 190 5.23 17.52 13.32
N ILE A 191 5.66 17.94 12.11
CA ILE A 191 6.88 17.46 11.45
C ILE A 191 8.11 17.86 12.27
N ARG A 192 8.20 19.12 12.70
CA ARG A 192 9.29 19.62 13.55
C ARG A 192 9.37 18.89 14.89
N THR A 193 8.22 18.70 15.54
CA THR A 193 8.12 17.98 16.82
C THR A 193 8.56 16.53 16.69
N ARG A 194 8.27 15.88 15.54
CA ARG A 194 8.70 14.51 15.25
C ARG A 194 10.22 14.41 15.01
N GLY A 195 10.84 15.44 14.43
CA GLY A 195 12.28 15.60 14.32
C GLY A 195 13.03 14.61 13.44
N ARG A 196 12.38 14.09 12.38
CA ARG A 196 13.07 13.23 11.39
C ARG A 196 14.05 14.07 10.56
N GLU A 197 15.29 13.59 10.44
CA GLU A 197 16.35 14.29 9.69
C GLU A 197 15.97 14.48 8.22
N GLU A 198 15.37 13.45 7.61
CA GLU A 198 14.98 13.43 6.20
C GLU A 198 13.87 14.46 5.89
N GLU A 199 13.13 14.90 6.89
CA GLU A 199 12.00 15.82 6.72
C GLU A 199 12.35 17.29 6.98
N LYS A 200 13.58 17.60 7.41
CA LYS A 200 14.00 18.97 7.73
C LYS A 200 13.90 19.94 6.55
N GLY A 201 13.99 19.41 5.33
CA GLY A 201 13.87 20.20 4.08
C GLY A 201 12.44 20.50 3.63
N ILE A 202 11.43 19.94 4.31
CA ILE A 202 10.02 20.12 3.91
C ILE A 202 9.57 21.55 4.19
N GLY A 203 9.30 22.31 3.13
CA GLY A 203 8.81 23.68 3.20
C GLY A 203 7.29 23.81 3.25
N ARG A 204 6.82 25.00 3.67
CA ARG A 204 5.39 25.35 3.74
C ARG A 204 4.70 25.19 2.38
N ASP A 205 5.30 25.66 1.31
CA ASP A 205 4.67 25.67 -0.01
C ASP A 205 4.54 24.27 -0.59
N PHE A 206 5.50 23.40 -0.30
CA PHE A 206 5.41 21.99 -0.65
C PHE A 206 4.22 21.31 0.04
N LEU A 207 4.03 21.50 1.34
CA LEU A 207 2.89 20.95 2.08
C LEU A 207 1.56 21.56 1.62
N ARG A 208 1.55 22.86 1.29
CA ARG A 208 0.35 23.53 0.75
C ARG A 208 -0.05 22.94 -0.59
N GLY A 209 0.92 22.72 -1.47
CA GLY A 209 0.67 22.09 -2.77
C GLY A 209 0.09 20.68 -2.62
N LEU A 210 0.69 19.84 -1.78
CA LEU A 210 0.14 18.51 -1.46
C LEU A 210 -1.27 18.59 -0.88
N ASN A 211 -1.53 19.56 0.02
CA ASN A 211 -2.84 19.69 0.67
C ASN A 211 -3.96 19.95 -0.35
N GLY A 212 -3.67 20.67 -1.43
CA GLY A 212 -4.63 20.86 -2.53
C GLY A 212 -5.08 19.55 -3.17
N TYR A 213 -4.15 18.60 -3.37
CA TYR A 213 -4.49 17.27 -3.89
C TYR A 213 -5.25 16.42 -2.85
N TYR A 214 -4.90 16.51 -1.56
CA TYR A 214 -5.58 15.77 -0.50
C TYR A 214 -7.05 16.18 -0.34
N THR A 215 -7.41 17.43 -0.60
CA THR A 215 -8.80 17.91 -0.53
C THR A 215 -9.72 17.17 -1.52
N SER A 216 -9.23 16.87 -2.73
CA SER A 216 -10.01 16.13 -3.74
C SER A 216 -9.84 14.62 -3.66
N PHE A 217 -8.89 14.12 -2.88
CA PHE A 217 -8.52 12.71 -2.86
C PHE A 217 -9.63 11.75 -2.42
N PRO A 218 -10.50 12.06 -1.43
CA PRO A 218 -11.64 11.20 -1.09
C PRO A 218 -12.57 10.94 -2.28
N GLN A 219 -12.83 11.97 -3.08
CA GLN A 219 -13.63 11.84 -4.31
C GLN A 219 -12.93 10.93 -5.33
N VAL A 220 -11.62 11.12 -5.53
CA VAL A 220 -10.80 10.26 -6.43
C VAL A 220 -10.84 8.80 -5.99
N LEU A 221 -10.74 8.52 -4.68
CA LEU A 221 -10.82 7.17 -4.16
C LEU A 221 -12.16 6.51 -4.48
N GLN A 222 -13.25 7.24 -4.33
CA GLN A 222 -14.59 6.73 -4.61
C GLN A 222 -14.85 6.55 -6.11
N GLU A 223 -14.59 7.57 -6.92
CA GLU A 223 -14.94 7.57 -8.35
C GLU A 223 -14.01 6.68 -9.19
N LYS A 224 -12.71 6.72 -8.92
CA LYS A 224 -11.71 6.01 -9.74
C LYS A 224 -11.41 4.60 -9.22
N TYR A 225 -11.43 4.41 -7.92
CA TYR A 225 -11.01 3.15 -7.29
C TYR A 225 -12.16 2.39 -6.62
N GLY A 226 -13.33 3.00 -6.45
CA GLY A 226 -14.50 2.38 -5.82
C GLY A 226 -14.28 2.06 -4.34
N VAL A 227 -13.51 2.89 -3.64
CA VAL A 227 -13.16 2.67 -2.22
C VAL A 227 -13.88 3.70 -1.35
N ASP A 228 -14.60 3.22 -0.35
CA ASP A 228 -15.29 4.06 0.62
C ASP A 228 -14.30 4.79 1.53
N CYS A 229 -14.59 6.08 1.79
CA CYS A 229 -13.75 6.96 2.59
C CYS A 229 -14.48 7.54 3.79
N LEU A 230 -13.80 7.57 4.93
CA LEU A 230 -14.15 8.40 6.08
C LEU A 230 -13.22 9.60 6.15
N VAL A 231 -13.75 10.79 5.95
CA VAL A 231 -12.96 12.03 6.09
C VAL A 231 -13.00 12.51 7.53
N LEU A 232 -11.83 12.77 8.11
CA LEU A 232 -11.65 13.22 9.49
C LEU A 232 -10.77 14.47 9.52
N ASP A 233 -11.35 15.60 9.96
CA ASP A 233 -10.54 16.76 10.31
C ASP A 233 -9.82 16.50 11.64
N VAL A 234 -8.50 16.48 11.58
CA VAL A 234 -7.61 16.26 12.74
C VAL A 234 -6.81 17.51 13.11
N SER A 235 -7.30 18.68 12.70
CA SER A 235 -6.67 19.98 12.99
C SER A 235 -6.72 20.33 14.47
N GLN A 236 -7.89 20.17 15.08
CA GLN A 236 -8.20 20.69 16.40
C GLN A 236 -8.21 19.62 17.50
N GLN A 237 -8.40 18.37 17.16
CA GLN A 237 -8.52 17.29 18.14
C GLN A 237 -7.21 16.52 18.33
N ASP A 238 -6.79 16.37 19.58
CA ASP A 238 -5.75 15.41 19.92
C ASP A 238 -6.35 14.00 20.01
N ILE A 239 -6.25 13.26 18.88
CA ILE A 239 -6.75 11.88 18.81
C ILE A 239 -5.98 10.89 19.70
N ARG A 240 -4.89 11.29 20.35
CA ARG A 240 -4.04 10.40 21.14
C ARG A 240 -4.59 10.10 22.51
N ARG A 241 -5.46 10.96 23.08
CA ARG A 241 -5.92 10.87 24.47
C ARG A 241 -7.27 11.53 24.72
N GLY A 242 -7.87 11.17 25.87
CA GLY A 242 -9.12 11.75 26.34
C GLY A 242 -10.26 11.59 25.34
N ARG A 243 -11.17 12.54 25.38
CA ARG A 243 -12.38 12.55 24.56
C ARG A 243 -12.10 12.48 23.05
N GLY A 244 -11.03 13.15 22.58
CA GLY A 244 -10.68 13.10 21.14
C GLY A 244 -10.32 11.71 20.65
N ARG A 245 -9.68 10.89 21.53
CA ARG A 245 -9.39 9.49 21.24
C ARG A 245 -10.67 8.64 21.18
N GLU A 246 -11.56 8.82 22.10
CA GLU A 246 -12.84 8.08 22.17
C GLU A 246 -13.69 8.37 20.94
N GLU A 247 -13.90 9.65 20.63
CA GLU A 247 -14.67 10.08 19.45
C GLU A 247 -14.05 9.55 18.13
N PHE A 248 -12.73 9.55 18.02
CA PHE A 248 -12.04 8.99 16.85
C PHE A 248 -12.30 7.49 16.72
N LEU A 249 -12.14 6.72 17.78
CA LEU A 249 -12.36 5.27 17.78
C LEU A 249 -13.83 4.91 17.49
N ASP A 250 -14.78 5.66 18.05
CA ASP A 250 -16.21 5.44 17.82
C ASP A 250 -16.60 5.73 16.35
N ARG A 251 -16.07 6.81 15.76
CA ARG A 251 -16.30 7.11 14.34
C ARG A 251 -15.72 6.03 13.44
N VAL A 252 -14.51 5.55 13.73
CA VAL A 252 -13.89 4.46 12.96
C VAL A 252 -14.64 3.16 13.15
N SER A 253 -15.06 2.82 14.38
CA SER A 253 -15.86 1.62 14.65
C SER A 253 -17.17 1.62 13.87
N SER A 254 -17.88 2.75 13.87
CA SER A 254 -19.12 2.94 13.11
C SER A 254 -18.90 2.85 11.60
N PHE A 255 -17.78 3.36 11.09
CA PHE A 255 -17.43 3.27 9.69
C PHE A 255 -17.06 1.86 9.27
N LEU A 256 -16.47 1.05 10.15
CA LEU A 256 -16.10 -0.35 9.88
C LEU A 256 -17.28 -1.32 9.99
N ALA A 257 -18.36 -0.95 10.65
CA ALA A 257 -19.56 -1.78 10.79
C ALA A 257 -20.26 -1.97 9.43
#